data_9c33cc75a998149582ec43c6d1919545
#
_entry.id   9c33cc75a998149582ec43c6d1919545
#
_cell.length_a   1.000
_cell.length_b   1.000
_cell.length_c   1.000
_cell.angle_alpha   90.00
_cell.angle_beta   90.00
_cell.angle_gamma   90.00
#
_symmetry.space_group_name_H-M   'P 1'
#
loop_
_entity.id
_entity.type
_entity.pdbx_description
1 polymer ?
#
loop_
_entity_poly.entity_id
_entity_poly.type
_entity_poly.pdbx_seq_one_letter_code
_entity_poly.pdbx_strand_id
1 'polypeptide(L)'
;MNLIPFVTQTAMGIREQLKIFGNDYNTPDKTCIRDYIYVVDLAKAHVKAMERVLDNPDTEAVEIFNIGTGKGLSTLEVVEGFEKATGVKVNWTYAPRREGDIEQVWGNVDKANKVLGWKAETPTEEVLKSAWKWQQKLREDGIQ
;
A
#
# COMPACT_ATOMS: atom_id res chain seq x y z
N MET A 1 4.35 9.34 -6.45
CA MET A 1 2.89 9.14 -6.64
C MET A 1 2.62 7.65 -6.45
N ASN A 2 1.62 7.27 -5.63
CA ASN A 2 1.40 5.90 -5.19
C ASN A 2 0.52 5.11 -6.17
N LEU A 3 0.72 3.78 -6.27
CA LEU A 3 0.02 2.90 -7.21
C LEU A 3 -1.52 2.92 -7.03
N ILE A 4 -2.00 2.74 -5.80
CA ILE A 4 -3.45 2.59 -5.53
C ILE A 4 -4.29 3.78 -6.04
N PRO A 5 -3.92 5.05 -5.84
CA PRO A 5 -4.64 6.17 -6.46
C PRO A 5 -4.66 6.14 -7.99
N PHE A 6 -3.59 5.65 -8.63
CA PHE A 6 -3.59 5.49 -10.09
C PHE A 6 -4.56 4.41 -10.53
N VAL A 7 -4.61 3.28 -9.83
CA VAL A 7 -5.55 2.19 -10.09
C VAL A 7 -6.99 2.69 -9.98
N THR A 8 -7.34 3.35 -8.86
CA THR A 8 -8.71 3.84 -8.62
C THR A 8 -9.13 4.93 -9.60
N GLN A 9 -8.23 5.87 -9.93
CA GLN A 9 -8.48 6.94 -10.90
C GLN A 9 -8.63 6.39 -12.33
N THR A 10 -7.85 5.37 -12.70
CA THR A 10 -7.99 4.72 -14.00
C THR A 10 -9.30 3.95 -14.07
N ALA A 11 -9.66 3.19 -13.03
CA ALA A 11 -10.94 2.50 -12.93
C ALA A 11 -12.14 3.45 -12.98
N MET A 12 -11.99 4.68 -12.46
CA MET A 12 -13.01 5.73 -12.50
C MET A 12 -13.09 6.46 -13.85
N GLY A 13 -12.15 6.22 -14.77
CA GLY A 13 -12.05 6.90 -16.07
C GLY A 13 -11.46 8.31 -15.99
N ILE A 14 -10.92 8.73 -14.85
CA ILE A 14 -10.19 10.01 -14.70
C ILE A 14 -8.86 9.96 -15.45
N ARG A 15 -8.23 8.77 -15.46
CA ARG A 15 -7.03 8.48 -16.25
C ARG A 15 -7.37 7.50 -17.34
N GLU A 16 -6.82 7.73 -18.51
CA GLU A 16 -7.04 6.88 -19.67
C GLU A 16 -6.48 5.46 -19.45
N GLN A 17 -5.25 5.37 -18.91
CA GLN A 17 -4.55 4.10 -18.79
C GLN A 17 -3.54 4.11 -17.64
N LEU A 18 -3.48 2.99 -16.90
CA LEU A 18 -2.45 2.71 -15.92
C LEU A 18 -1.22 2.09 -16.61
N LYS A 19 -0.03 2.64 -16.35
CA LYS A 19 1.24 2.08 -16.81
C LYS A 19 1.89 1.26 -15.70
N ILE A 20 2.12 -0.02 -15.94
CA ILE A 20 2.90 -0.92 -15.09
C ILE A 20 4.35 -0.88 -15.61
N PHE A 21 5.25 -0.33 -14.80
CA PHE A 21 6.64 -0.10 -15.20
C PHE A 21 7.50 -1.35 -14.97
N GLY A 22 7.99 -1.93 -16.08
CA GLY A 22 8.75 -3.17 -16.11
C GLY A 22 7.87 -4.42 -16.11
N ASN A 23 8.27 -5.38 -16.93
CA ASN A 23 7.65 -6.71 -17.04
C ASN A 23 8.72 -7.81 -17.14
N ASP A 24 9.91 -7.52 -16.61
CA ASP A 24 11.10 -8.35 -16.73
C ASP A 24 11.88 -8.45 -15.42
N TYR A 25 11.27 -8.06 -14.28
CA TYR A 25 11.85 -8.25 -12.94
C TYR A 25 11.93 -9.74 -12.58
N ASN A 26 12.90 -10.10 -11.74
CA ASN A 26 13.03 -11.47 -11.23
C ASN A 26 12.05 -11.72 -10.07
N THR A 27 10.76 -11.60 -10.38
CA THR A 27 9.60 -11.80 -9.48
C THR A 27 8.63 -12.78 -10.15
N PRO A 28 7.66 -13.36 -9.42
CA PRO A 28 6.77 -14.38 -9.97
C PRO A 28 5.98 -13.93 -11.20
N ASP A 29 5.51 -12.69 -11.23
CA ASP A 29 4.72 -12.11 -12.33
C ASP A 29 5.49 -11.06 -13.15
N LYS A 30 6.81 -10.96 -12.92
CA LYS A 30 7.72 -10.05 -13.62
C LYS A 30 7.48 -8.56 -13.35
N THR A 31 6.65 -8.19 -12.35
CA THR A 31 6.46 -6.81 -11.91
C THR A 31 7.12 -6.56 -10.55
N CYS A 32 7.38 -5.29 -10.22
CA CYS A 32 8.06 -4.95 -8.96
C CYS A 32 7.16 -5.20 -7.75
N ILE A 33 7.78 -5.58 -6.61
CA ILE A 33 7.11 -5.89 -5.35
C ILE A 33 7.33 -4.76 -4.35
N ARG A 34 6.25 -4.33 -3.67
CA ARG A 34 6.27 -3.28 -2.64
C ARG A 34 5.38 -3.66 -1.45
N ASP A 35 5.62 -3.01 -0.31
CA ASP A 35 4.78 -3.14 0.88
C ASP A 35 3.67 -2.08 0.83
N TYR A 36 2.42 -2.51 0.79
CA TYR A 36 1.24 -1.65 0.71
C TYR A 36 0.49 -1.68 2.04
N ILE A 37 0.87 -0.79 2.95
CA ILE A 37 0.19 -0.66 4.24
C ILE A 37 -1.09 0.16 4.13
N TYR A 38 -2.14 -0.27 4.84
CA TYR A 38 -3.38 0.47 4.97
C TYR A 38 -3.24 1.66 5.91
N VAL A 39 -3.78 2.82 5.54
CA VAL A 39 -3.63 4.06 6.31
C VAL A 39 -4.20 3.95 7.73
N VAL A 40 -5.27 3.17 7.93
CA VAL A 40 -5.85 2.97 9.26
C VAL A 40 -4.94 2.10 10.13
N ASP A 41 -4.31 1.06 9.57
CA ASP A 41 -3.34 0.25 10.31
C ASP A 41 -2.10 1.08 10.66
N LEU A 42 -1.65 1.94 9.74
CA LEU A 42 -0.58 2.91 10.02
C LEU A 42 -0.96 3.87 11.15
N ALA A 43 -2.19 4.40 11.15
CA ALA A 43 -2.68 5.28 12.23
C ALA A 43 -2.69 4.55 13.58
N LYS A 44 -3.13 3.29 13.62
CA LYS A 44 -3.07 2.45 14.83
C LYS A 44 -1.64 2.26 15.33
N ALA A 45 -0.66 2.10 14.41
CA ALA A 45 0.75 2.02 14.79
C ALA A 45 1.24 3.30 15.49
N HIS A 46 0.81 4.48 15.01
CA HIS A 46 1.13 5.76 15.67
C HIS A 46 0.54 5.83 17.08
N VAL A 47 -0.71 5.40 17.26
CA VAL A 47 -1.32 5.34 18.61
C VAL A 47 -0.49 4.45 19.54
N LYS A 48 -0.09 3.24 19.08
CA LYS A 48 0.74 2.33 19.87
C LYS A 48 2.12 2.92 20.20
N ALA A 49 2.71 3.66 19.28
CA ALA A 49 3.96 4.35 19.54
C ALA A 49 3.79 5.47 20.59
N MET A 50 2.69 6.23 20.53
CA MET A 50 2.35 7.23 21.55
C MET A 50 2.11 6.61 22.93
N GLU A 51 1.31 5.53 23.01
CA GLU A 51 1.10 4.80 24.26
C GLU A 51 2.44 4.37 24.88
N ARG A 52 3.34 3.81 24.07
CA ARG A 52 4.66 3.40 24.52
C ARG A 52 5.50 4.56 25.11
N VAL A 53 5.46 5.74 24.50
CA VAL A 53 6.18 6.93 25.02
C VAL A 53 5.58 7.37 26.35
N LEU A 54 4.26 7.37 26.49
CA LEU A 54 3.56 7.77 27.71
C LEU A 54 3.80 6.78 28.86
N ASP A 55 3.89 5.48 28.54
CA ASP A 55 4.16 4.43 29.54
C ASP A 55 5.62 4.38 29.99
N ASN A 56 6.53 5.06 29.26
CA ASN A 56 7.96 5.09 29.56
C ASN A 56 8.51 6.53 29.57
N PRO A 57 8.01 7.42 30.43
CA PRO A 57 8.31 8.85 30.40
C PRO A 57 9.78 9.20 30.69
N ASP A 58 10.51 8.31 31.37
CA ASP A 58 11.91 8.52 31.73
C ASP A 58 12.90 8.06 30.64
N THR A 59 12.38 7.61 29.49
CA THR A 59 13.22 7.16 28.39
C THR A 59 13.60 8.34 27.50
N GLU A 60 14.83 8.79 27.55
CA GLU A 60 15.39 9.79 26.62
C GLU A 60 15.80 9.19 25.26
N ALA A 61 15.64 7.89 25.07
CA ALA A 61 16.11 7.19 23.89
C ALA A 61 15.16 7.39 22.70
N VAL A 62 15.75 7.68 21.54
CA VAL A 62 15.03 7.63 20.26
C VAL A 62 14.86 6.17 19.84
N GLU A 63 13.62 5.74 19.65
CA GLU A 63 13.30 4.41 19.13
C GLU A 63 12.85 4.49 17.67
N ILE A 64 13.40 3.62 16.83
CA ILE A 64 13.07 3.52 15.41
C ILE A 64 12.35 2.20 15.13
N PHE A 65 11.23 2.27 14.46
CA PHE A 65 10.40 1.13 14.05
C PHE A 65 10.13 1.17 12.55
N ASN A 66 10.33 0.05 11.87
CA ASN A 66 9.75 -0.14 10.54
C ASN A 66 8.28 -0.53 10.69
N ILE A 67 7.42 0.18 9.97
CA ILE A 67 5.98 -0.05 9.96
C ILE A 67 5.56 -0.45 8.54
N GLY A 68 4.91 -1.59 8.43
CA GLY A 68 4.47 -2.17 7.16
C GLY A 68 3.64 -3.42 7.40
N THR A 69 3.32 -4.14 6.34
CA THR A 69 2.63 -5.44 6.44
C THR A 69 3.62 -6.59 6.69
N GLY A 70 4.91 -6.36 6.42
CA GLY A 70 5.95 -7.38 6.42
C GLY A 70 5.85 -8.34 5.23
N LYS A 71 4.98 -8.04 4.26
CA LYS A 71 4.76 -8.80 3.03
C LYS A 71 4.78 -7.87 1.84
N GLY A 72 5.46 -8.28 0.79
CA GLY A 72 5.39 -7.59 -0.49
C GLY A 72 4.19 -8.09 -1.32
N LEU A 73 3.59 -7.17 -2.07
CA LEU A 73 2.69 -7.47 -3.17
C LEU A 73 3.29 -6.93 -4.46
N SER A 74 3.13 -7.65 -5.55
CA SER A 74 3.54 -7.15 -6.86
C SER A 74 2.57 -6.09 -7.37
N THR A 75 3.01 -5.31 -8.34
CA THR A 75 2.13 -4.33 -8.98
C THR A 75 0.93 -4.99 -9.64
N LEU A 76 1.14 -6.14 -10.30
CA LEU A 76 0.06 -6.87 -10.97
C LEU A 76 -0.91 -7.49 -9.97
N GLU A 77 -0.42 -8.08 -8.87
CA GLU A 77 -1.27 -8.58 -7.77
C GLU A 77 -2.20 -7.49 -7.21
N VAL A 78 -1.72 -6.25 -7.08
CA VAL A 78 -2.56 -5.13 -6.63
C VAL A 78 -3.64 -4.80 -7.65
N VAL A 79 -3.32 -4.77 -8.94
CA VAL A 79 -4.30 -4.48 -10.01
C VAL A 79 -5.35 -5.58 -10.12
N GLU A 80 -4.93 -6.83 -10.18
CA GLU A 80 -5.83 -7.99 -10.24
C GLU A 80 -6.67 -8.12 -8.97
N GLY A 81 -6.04 -7.89 -7.81
CA GLY A 81 -6.73 -7.86 -6.52
C GLY A 81 -7.81 -6.78 -6.46
N PHE A 82 -7.55 -5.60 -7.02
CA PHE A 82 -8.53 -4.53 -7.14
C PHE A 82 -9.71 -4.93 -8.03
N GLU A 83 -9.45 -5.47 -9.23
CA GLU A 83 -10.48 -5.94 -10.14
C GLU A 83 -11.37 -7.02 -9.50
N LYS A 84 -10.74 -7.97 -8.80
CA LYS A 84 -11.44 -9.02 -8.06
C LYS A 84 -12.29 -8.48 -6.92
N ALA A 85 -11.74 -7.54 -6.15
CA ALA A 85 -12.40 -6.99 -4.95
C ALA A 85 -13.58 -6.07 -5.29
N THR A 86 -13.51 -5.36 -6.42
CA THR A 86 -14.49 -4.33 -6.80
C THR A 86 -15.39 -4.72 -7.96
N GLY A 87 -15.01 -5.71 -8.76
CA GLY A 87 -15.65 -6.07 -10.02
C GLY A 87 -15.40 -5.08 -11.17
N VAL A 88 -14.56 -4.05 -10.94
CA VAL A 88 -14.27 -2.99 -11.92
C VAL A 88 -12.95 -3.27 -12.63
N LYS A 89 -12.97 -3.25 -13.97
CA LYS A 89 -11.78 -3.45 -14.78
C LYS A 89 -10.91 -2.18 -14.82
N VAL A 90 -9.60 -2.40 -14.85
CA VAL A 90 -8.59 -1.35 -14.96
C VAL A 90 -7.95 -1.44 -16.35
N ASN A 91 -8.02 -0.36 -17.12
CA ASN A 91 -7.29 -0.28 -18.38
C ASN A 91 -5.79 -0.07 -18.11
N TRP A 92 -4.98 -1.10 -18.26
CA TRP A 92 -3.54 -1.02 -18.00
C TRP A 92 -2.69 -1.59 -19.12
N THR A 93 -1.41 -1.18 -19.15
CA THR A 93 -0.40 -1.69 -20.09
C THR A 93 0.98 -1.70 -19.44
N TYR A 94 1.89 -2.49 -19.98
CA TYR A 94 3.30 -2.41 -19.59
C TYR A 94 3.99 -1.20 -20.18
N ALA A 95 4.95 -0.67 -19.44
CA ALA A 95 5.86 0.38 -19.87
C ALA A 95 7.30 -0.02 -19.50
N PRO A 96 8.33 0.56 -20.13
CA PRO A 96 9.72 0.32 -19.74
C PRO A 96 9.95 0.56 -18.24
N ARG A 97 10.94 -0.12 -17.65
CA ARG A 97 11.35 0.13 -16.26
C ARG A 97 11.67 1.61 -16.08
N ARG A 98 11.34 2.12 -14.89
CA ARG A 98 11.82 3.43 -14.47
C ARG A 98 13.24 3.29 -13.94
N GLU A 99 14.07 4.28 -14.22
CA GLU A 99 15.40 4.35 -13.64
C GLU A 99 15.35 4.39 -12.11
N GLY A 100 16.19 3.59 -11.46
CA GLY A 100 16.25 3.49 -10.01
C GLY A 100 15.14 2.66 -9.34
N ASP A 101 14.21 2.05 -10.10
CA ASP A 101 13.20 1.17 -9.49
C ASP A 101 13.86 -0.13 -8.96
N ILE A 102 13.68 -0.36 -7.66
CA ILE A 102 14.13 -1.58 -6.98
C ILE A 102 13.18 -2.71 -7.33
N GLU A 103 13.73 -3.90 -7.56
CA GLU A 103 12.94 -5.08 -7.92
C GLU A 103 11.90 -5.44 -6.85
N GLN A 104 12.33 -5.51 -5.59
CA GLN A 104 11.45 -5.84 -4.48
C GLN A 104 11.94 -5.20 -3.18
N VAL A 105 10.99 -4.68 -2.39
CA VAL A 105 11.26 -4.09 -1.09
C VAL A 105 10.03 -4.14 -0.19
N TRP A 106 10.23 -4.62 1.04
CA TRP A 106 9.28 -4.53 2.15
C TRP A 106 10.03 -4.42 3.46
N GLY A 107 9.36 -3.92 4.51
CA GLY A 107 9.98 -3.72 5.81
C GLY A 107 10.06 -5.00 6.64
N ASN A 108 11.16 -5.18 7.40
CA ASN A 108 11.14 -6.09 8.54
C ASN A 108 10.39 -5.43 9.69
N VAL A 109 9.23 -5.97 10.04
CA VAL A 109 8.32 -5.42 11.05
C VAL A 109 8.40 -6.11 12.41
N ASP A 110 9.32 -7.05 12.59
CA ASP A 110 9.41 -7.88 13.80
C ASP A 110 9.54 -7.05 15.08
N LYS A 111 10.35 -5.98 15.04
CA LYS A 111 10.51 -5.07 16.18
C LYS A 111 9.18 -4.38 16.53
N ALA A 112 8.46 -3.87 15.55
CA ALA A 112 7.17 -3.22 15.77
C ALA A 112 6.15 -4.21 16.35
N ASN A 113 6.05 -5.41 15.78
CA ASN A 113 5.16 -6.46 16.26
C ASN A 113 5.45 -6.84 17.71
N LYS A 114 6.73 -7.02 18.05
CA LYS A 114 7.17 -7.47 19.38
C LYS A 114 7.09 -6.37 20.45
N VAL A 115 7.53 -5.16 20.10
CA VAL A 115 7.74 -4.08 21.08
C VAL A 115 6.51 -3.19 21.22
N LEU A 116 5.83 -2.88 20.12
CA LEU A 116 4.59 -2.10 20.16
C LEU A 116 3.33 -2.96 20.33
N GLY A 117 3.45 -4.30 20.20
CA GLY A 117 2.29 -5.18 20.18
C GLY A 117 1.33 -4.88 19.03
N TRP A 118 1.84 -4.31 17.93
CA TRP A 118 1.06 -3.90 16.78
C TRP A 118 1.42 -4.71 15.53
N LYS A 119 0.42 -4.98 14.72
CA LYS A 119 0.55 -5.64 13.42
C LYS A 119 -0.47 -5.06 12.44
N ALA A 120 -0.08 -4.98 11.15
CA ALA A 120 -1.04 -4.70 10.09
C ALA A 120 -1.94 -5.93 9.87
N GLU A 121 -3.24 -5.78 10.12
CA GLU A 121 -4.20 -6.90 10.11
C GLU A 121 -5.24 -6.80 9.01
N THR A 122 -5.41 -5.61 8.40
CA THR A 122 -6.44 -5.39 7.40
C THR A 122 -6.14 -6.17 6.13
N PRO A 123 -7.03 -7.08 5.68
CA PRO A 123 -6.85 -7.83 4.45
C PRO A 123 -6.73 -6.91 3.22
N THR A 124 -5.88 -7.27 2.27
CA THR A 124 -5.66 -6.49 1.04
C THR A 124 -6.96 -6.20 0.28
N GLU A 125 -7.89 -7.16 0.25
CA GLU A 125 -9.21 -6.99 -0.37
C GLU A 125 -9.99 -5.82 0.25
N GLU A 126 -10.01 -5.71 1.58
CA GLU A 126 -10.67 -4.62 2.29
C GLU A 126 -9.99 -3.27 2.02
N VAL A 127 -8.66 -3.25 1.99
CA VAL A 127 -7.88 -2.05 1.64
C VAL A 127 -8.28 -1.53 0.26
N LEU A 128 -8.34 -2.42 -0.74
CA LEU A 128 -8.67 -2.07 -2.12
C LEU A 128 -10.13 -1.62 -2.27
N LYS A 129 -11.07 -2.30 -1.59
CA LYS A 129 -12.47 -1.85 -1.52
C LYS A 129 -12.62 -0.48 -0.86
N SER A 130 -11.88 -0.23 0.22
CA SER A 130 -11.88 1.07 0.90
C SER A 130 -11.34 2.19 -0.01
N ALA A 131 -10.24 1.93 -0.72
CA ALA A 131 -9.68 2.88 -1.68
C ALA A 131 -10.67 3.20 -2.82
N TRP A 132 -11.41 2.19 -3.31
CA TRP A 132 -12.43 2.39 -4.31
C TRP A 132 -13.60 3.24 -3.81
N LYS A 133 -14.12 2.94 -2.63
CA LYS A 133 -15.17 3.75 -1.98
C LYS A 133 -14.73 5.21 -1.79
N TRP A 134 -13.48 5.42 -1.39
CA TRP A 134 -12.92 6.75 -1.27
C TRP A 134 -12.89 7.50 -2.61
N GLN A 135 -12.44 6.83 -3.67
CA GLN A 135 -12.43 7.43 -5.00
C GLN A 135 -13.84 7.80 -5.50
N GLN A 136 -14.84 6.94 -5.22
CA GLN A 136 -16.25 7.22 -5.53
C GLN A 136 -16.75 8.45 -4.75
N LYS A 137 -16.42 8.54 -3.46
CA LYS A 137 -16.79 9.68 -2.62
C LYS A 137 -16.18 10.99 -3.12
N LEU A 138 -14.90 10.99 -3.50
CA LEU A 138 -14.25 12.16 -4.08
C LEU A 138 -15.00 12.65 -5.34
N ARG A 139 -15.43 11.73 -6.20
CA ARG A 139 -16.20 12.07 -7.40
C ARG A 139 -17.56 12.69 -7.05
N GLU A 140 -18.28 12.11 -6.09
CA GLU A 140 -19.57 12.65 -5.61
C GLU A 140 -19.43 14.05 -5.06
N ASP A 141 -18.34 14.33 -4.33
CA ASP A 141 -18.04 15.64 -3.73
C ASP A 141 -17.44 16.64 -4.74
N GLY A 142 -17.27 16.25 -6.02
CA GLY A 142 -16.68 17.11 -7.06
C GLY A 142 -15.18 17.35 -6.91
N ILE A 143 -14.49 16.54 -6.11
CA ILE A 143 -13.04 16.62 -5.89
C ILE A 143 -12.36 15.67 -6.87
N GLN A 144 -11.46 16.22 -7.72
CA GLN A 144 -10.67 15.45 -8.71
C GLN A 144 -9.22 15.31 -8.29
#